data_b0f5fa20577b8be7fe7fa9d80ae7c0b4
#
_entry.id   b0f5fa20577b8be7fe7fa9d80ae7c0b4
#
_cell.length_a   1.000
_cell.length_b   1.000
_cell.length_c   1.000
_cell.angle_alpha   90.00
_cell.angle_beta   90.00
_cell.angle_gamma   90.00
#
_symmetry.space_group_name_H-M   'P 1'
#
loop_
_entity.id
_entity.type
_entity.pdbx_description
1 polymer ?
#
loop_
_entity_poly.entity_id
_entity_poly.type
_entity_poly.pdbx_seq_one_letter_code
_entity_poly.pdbx_strand_id
1 'polypeptide(L)'
;MSHQPPLSDQQALVIFSGGQDSATCLAWALSRFARVHTLGFDYGQRHSVELECRGKVRSAIAALKPEWQDRLGPDTLLDISLFRQLADTALTSDMPIEQEGEGIPNTFVPGRNLLFIMHAAAWAYGKNIRHLVLGVCESDSSGYPDCRDDSIKAMQVALNTGMDSHFVLHTPL
;
A
#
# COMPACT_ATOMS: atom_id res chain seq x y z
N MET A 1 -12.79 -28.03 5.40
CA MET A 1 -12.13 -27.31 6.52
C MET A 1 -11.00 -26.51 5.91
N SER A 2 -11.16 -25.20 5.75
CA SER A 2 -10.11 -24.32 5.21
C SER A 2 -8.99 -24.22 6.26
N HIS A 3 -7.83 -24.80 5.96
CA HIS A 3 -6.64 -24.62 6.76
C HIS A 3 -6.24 -23.14 6.66
N GLN A 4 -6.69 -22.32 7.60
CA GLN A 4 -6.10 -20.99 7.76
C GLN A 4 -4.65 -21.21 8.24
N PRO A 5 -3.66 -20.57 7.60
CA PRO A 5 -2.29 -20.64 8.10
C PRO A 5 -2.23 -20.11 9.53
N PRO A 6 -1.32 -20.64 10.35
CA PRO A 6 -1.16 -20.18 11.72
C PRO A 6 -0.89 -18.67 11.75
N LEU A 7 -1.44 -17.98 12.75
CA LEU A 7 -1.21 -16.55 12.95
C LEU A 7 0.28 -16.32 13.23
N SER A 8 0.89 -15.41 12.46
CA SER A 8 2.24 -14.94 12.76
C SER A 8 2.23 -14.10 14.03
N ASP A 9 3.20 -14.27 14.91
CA ASP A 9 3.44 -13.41 16.07
C ASP A 9 4.04 -12.04 15.70
N GLN A 10 4.36 -11.84 14.43
CA GLN A 10 4.99 -10.66 13.87
C GLN A 10 3.97 -9.55 13.58
N GLN A 11 4.53 -8.36 13.30
CA GLN A 11 3.78 -7.18 12.92
C GLN A 11 3.85 -6.97 11.40
N ALA A 12 2.79 -6.39 10.84
CA ALA A 12 2.76 -5.97 9.45
C ALA A 12 2.37 -4.49 9.31
N LEU A 13 2.82 -3.88 8.22
CA LEU A 13 2.41 -2.55 7.79
C LEU A 13 1.67 -2.67 6.45
N VAL A 14 0.44 -2.21 6.40
CA VAL A 14 -0.35 -2.13 5.17
C VAL A 14 -0.23 -0.73 4.59
N ILE A 15 0.18 -0.61 3.33
CA ILE A 15 0.03 0.63 2.58
C ILE A 15 -1.46 0.76 2.25
N PHE A 16 -2.11 1.71 2.92
CA PHE A 16 -3.55 1.79 2.98
C PHE A 16 -4.07 3.14 2.48
N SER A 17 -4.71 3.14 1.32
CA SER A 17 -5.37 4.33 0.74
C SER A 17 -6.82 4.49 1.23
N GLY A 18 -7.48 3.40 1.59
CA GLY A 18 -8.91 3.33 1.86
C GLY A 18 -9.75 2.84 0.67
N GLY A 19 -9.11 2.65 -0.50
CA GLY A 19 -9.74 2.04 -1.66
C GLY A 19 -9.90 0.52 -1.51
N GLN A 20 -10.64 -0.11 -2.42
CA GLN A 20 -11.06 -1.51 -2.38
C GLN A 20 -9.88 -2.48 -2.19
N ASP A 21 -8.81 -2.31 -2.95
CA ASP A 21 -7.65 -3.20 -2.93
C ASP A 21 -6.90 -3.12 -1.61
N SER A 22 -6.63 -1.90 -1.13
CA SER A 22 -5.99 -1.69 0.16
C SER A 22 -6.86 -2.17 1.33
N ALA A 23 -8.20 -2.10 1.19
CA ALA A 23 -9.15 -2.62 2.17
C ALA A 23 -9.09 -4.16 2.24
N THR A 24 -9.02 -4.82 1.09
CA THR A 24 -8.82 -6.28 1.00
C THR A 24 -7.50 -6.69 1.61
N CYS A 25 -6.43 -5.96 1.33
CA CYS A 25 -5.10 -6.17 1.91
C CYS A 25 -5.10 -6.00 3.43
N LEU A 26 -5.84 -5.02 3.97
CA LEU A 26 -5.97 -4.84 5.42
C LEU A 26 -6.67 -6.04 6.07
N ALA A 27 -7.78 -6.51 5.49
CA ALA A 27 -8.49 -7.70 5.97
C ALA A 27 -7.60 -8.96 5.92
N TRP A 28 -6.83 -9.11 4.82
CA TRP A 28 -5.86 -10.19 4.67
C TRP A 28 -4.78 -10.13 5.76
N ALA A 29 -4.21 -8.96 6.03
CA ALA A 29 -3.18 -8.78 7.04
C ALA A 29 -3.72 -9.06 8.45
N LEU A 30 -4.90 -8.53 8.81
CA LEU A 30 -5.55 -8.75 10.10
C LEU A 30 -5.87 -10.23 10.36
N SER A 31 -6.03 -11.03 9.31
CA SER A 31 -6.23 -12.48 9.44
C SER A 31 -4.94 -13.27 9.69
N ARG A 32 -3.75 -12.66 9.54
CA ARG A 32 -2.45 -13.36 9.51
C ARG A 32 -1.41 -12.86 10.51
N PHE A 33 -1.47 -11.60 10.93
CA PHE A 33 -0.47 -10.98 11.79
C PHE A 33 -1.04 -10.60 13.14
N ALA A 34 -0.21 -10.67 14.17
CA ALA A 34 -0.60 -10.33 15.53
C ALA A 34 -0.89 -8.85 15.70
N ARG A 35 -0.20 -7.99 14.93
CA ARG A 35 -0.41 -6.54 14.93
C ARG A 35 -0.30 -5.98 13.52
N VAL A 36 -1.24 -5.14 13.12
CA VAL A 36 -1.29 -4.57 11.78
C VAL A 36 -1.38 -3.05 11.87
N HIS A 37 -0.36 -2.38 11.39
CA HIS A 37 -0.31 -0.92 11.24
C HIS A 37 -0.81 -0.53 9.85
N THR A 38 -1.32 0.68 9.71
CA THR A 38 -1.69 1.25 8.40
C THR A 38 -0.91 2.52 8.14
N LEU A 39 -0.46 2.69 6.91
CA LEU A 39 0.26 3.85 6.44
C LEU A 39 -0.39 4.36 5.15
N GLY A 40 -0.81 5.61 5.14
CA GLY A 40 -1.26 6.30 3.94
C GLY A 40 -0.28 7.39 3.53
N PHE A 41 -0.47 7.85 2.30
CA PHE A 41 0.32 8.93 1.72
C PHE A 41 -0.59 10.06 1.27
N ASP A 42 -0.27 11.27 1.70
CA ASP A 42 -0.78 12.50 1.12
C ASP A 42 0.30 13.02 0.16
N TYR A 43 0.08 12.81 -1.13
CA TYR A 43 0.94 13.34 -2.19
C TYR A 43 0.26 14.50 -2.93
N GLY A 44 -0.83 15.01 -2.34
CA GLY A 44 -1.62 16.10 -2.88
C GLY A 44 -2.50 15.64 -4.05
N GLN A 45 -3.03 14.42 -3.99
CA GLN A 45 -3.98 13.87 -4.96
C GLN A 45 -5.23 14.75 -5.08
N ARG A 46 -5.81 14.76 -6.26
CA ARG A 46 -7.00 15.57 -6.62
C ARG A 46 -8.23 15.27 -5.74
N HIS A 47 -8.37 14.04 -5.27
CA HIS A 47 -9.53 13.58 -4.49
C HIS A 47 -9.16 13.36 -3.02
N SER A 48 -9.24 14.42 -2.21
CA SER A 48 -9.06 14.34 -0.75
C SER A 48 -10.12 13.49 -0.04
N VAL A 49 -11.26 13.23 -0.69
CA VAL A 49 -12.36 12.40 -0.13
C VAL A 49 -11.88 11.00 0.26
N GLU A 50 -10.93 10.42 -0.48
CA GLU A 50 -10.34 9.12 -0.13
C GLU A 50 -9.65 9.18 1.23
N LEU A 51 -8.90 10.25 1.51
CA LEU A 51 -8.22 10.45 2.79
C LEU A 51 -9.23 10.62 3.94
N GLU A 52 -10.35 11.30 3.70
CA GLU A 52 -11.41 11.49 4.70
C GLU A 52 -12.15 10.17 4.99
N CYS A 53 -12.41 9.35 3.97
CA CYS A 53 -13.09 8.06 4.11
C CYS A 53 -12.20 6.98 4.72
N ARG A 54 -10.89 7.12 4.62
CA ARG A 54 -9.88 6.15 5.02
C ARG A 54 -10.07 5.65 6.46
N GLY A 55 -10.27 6.54 7.43
CA GLY A 55 -10.48 6.18 8.82
C GLY A 55 -11.77 5.36 9.04
N LYS A 56 -12.86 5.71 8.32
CA LYS A 56 -14.14 5.00 8.39
C LYS A 56 -14.03 3.58 7.83
N VAL A 57 -13.40 3.42 6.67
CA VAL A 57 -13.17 2.12 6.03
C VAL A 57 -12.32 1.23 6.93
N ARG A 58 -11.23 1.76 7.47
CA ARG A 58 -10.33 1.07 8.39
C ARG A 58 -11.07 0.53 9.62
N SER A 59 -11.89 1.38 10.26
CA SER A 59 -12.67 1.01 11.44
C SER A 59 -13.76 -0.02 11.10
N ALA A 60 -14.42 0.12 9.95
CA ALA A 60 -15.43 -0.83 9.50
C ALA A 60 -14.86 -2.23 9.27
N ILE A 61 -13.67 -2.32 8.65
CA ILE A 61 -13.00 -3.61 8.43
C ILE A 61 -12.63 -4.27 9.77
N ALA A 62 -12.07 -3.51 10.71
CA ALA A 62 -11.72 -4.04 12.02
C ALA A 62 -12.95 -4.54 12.79
N ALA A 63 -14.08 -3.87 12.63
CA ALA A 63 -15.34 -4.25 13.29
C ALA A 63 -15.96 -5.55 12.76
N LEU A 64 -15.49 -6.10 11.64
CA LEU A 64 -16.01 -7.37 11.08
C LEU A 64 -15.72 -8.56 12.00
N LYS A 65 -14.65 -8.50 12.80
CA LYS A 65 -14.29 -9.56 13.74
C LYS A 65 -13.68 -8.95 15.01
N PRO A 66 -14.08 -9.42 16.22
CA PRO A 66 -13.54 -8.89 17.47
C PRO A 66 -12.00 -8.95 17.53
N GLU A 67 -11.40 -10.07 17.12
CA GLU A 67 -9.95 -10.24 17.14
C GLU A 67 -9.21 -9.29 16.18
N TRP A 68 -9.88 -8.75 15.16
CA TRP A 68 -9.29 -7.77 14.25
C TRP A 68 -9.18 -6.39 14.89
N GLN A 69 -10.12 -6.04 15.78
CA GLN A 69 -10.03 -4.78 16.55
C GLN A 69 -8.80 -4.79 17.46
N ASP A 70 -8.51 -5.91 18.11
CA ASP A 70 -7.34 -6.04 18.98
C ASP A 70 -6.02 -6.00 18.21
N ARG A 71 -6.01 -6.54 16.98
CA ARG A 71 -4.83 -6.57 16.10
C ARG A 71 -4.58 -5.26 15.37
N LEU A 72 -5.60 -4.42 15.21
CA LEU A 72 -5.47 -3.16 14.50
C LEU A 72 -4.60 -2.18 15.29
N GLY A 73 -3.44 -1.87 14.74
CA GLY A 73 -2.47 -0.94 15.31
C GLY A 73 -2.76 0.52 14.95
N PRO A 74 -1.81 1.43 15.20
CA PRO A 74 -1.90 2.82 14.79
C PRO A 74 -2.06 3.01 13.29
N ASP A 75 -2.66 4.16 12.94
CA ASP A 75 -2.72 4.69 11.59
C ASP A 75 -1.78 5.88 11.45
N THR A 76 -1.06 5.95 10.34
CA THR A 76 -0.16 7.05 10.03
C THR A 76 -0.45 7.57 8.63
N LEU A 77 -0.43 8.89 8.47
CA LEU A 77 -0.48 9.55 7.18
C LEU A 77 0.84 10.31 7.00
N LEU A 78 1.59 10.01 5.94
CA LEU A 78 2.80 10.73 5.59
C LEU A 78 2.50 11.76 4.50
N ASP A 79 2.90 12.99 4.74
CA ASP A 79 2.91 14.04 3.73
C ASP A 79 4.13 13.86 2.83
N ILE A 80 3.88 13.58 1.55
CA ILE A 80 4.88 13.50 0.48
C ILE A 80 4.48 14.43 -0.68
N SER A 81 3.89 15.57 -0.36
CA SER A 81 3.36 16.55 -1.33
C SER A 81 4.41 17.07 -2.34
N LEU A 82 5.70 16.99 -2.00
CA LEU A 82 6.80 17.26 -2.94
C LEU A 82 6.74 16.37 -4.20
N PHE A 83 6.07 15.23 -4.10
CA PHE A 83 5.89 14.32 -5.23
C PHE A 83 5.17 14.95 -6.42
N ARG A 84 4.30 15.95 -6.18
CA ARG A 84 3.65 16.73 -7.25
C ARG A 84 4.64 17.40 -8.21
N GLN A 85 5.84 17.72 -7.72
CA GLN A 85 6.86 18.39 -8.54
C GLN A 85 7.57 17.41 -9.48
N LEU A 86 7.38 16.11 -9.30
CA LEU A 86 8.08 15.07 -10.08
C LEU A 86 7.28 14.60 -11.29
N ALA A 87 5.96 14.74 -11.28
CA ALA A 87 5.12 14.23 -12.36
C ALA A 87 3.89 15.11 -12.56
N ASP A 88 3.74 15.60 -13.78
CA ASP A 88 2.54 16.25 -14.25
C ASP A 88 1.67 15.21 -14.98
N THR A 89 0.69 14.66 -14.28
CA THR A 89 -0.19 13.60 -14.78
C THR A 89 -1.65 13.93 -14.46
N ALA A 90 -2.60 13.20 -15.04
CA ALA A 90 -4.01 13.39 -14.75
C ALA A 90 -4.41 13.14 -13.28
N LEU A 91 -3.56 12.53 -12.47
CA LEU A 91 -3.77 12.37 -11.02
C LEU A 91 -3.24 13.57 -10.20
N THR A 92 -2.32 14.34 -10.73
CA THR A 92 -1.65 15.45 -10.03
C THR A 92 -2.00 16.81 -10.61
N SER A 93 -2.60 16.86 -11.80
CA SER A 93 -3.01 18.08 -12.50
C SER A 93 -4.46 18.01 -12.99
N ASP A 94 -4.99 19.12 -13.49
CA ASP A 94 -6.37 19.23 -14.00
C ASP A 94 -6.57 18.68 -15.44
N MET A 95 -5.69 17.80 -15.89
CA MET A 95 -5.84 17.14 -17.18
C MET A 95 -7.01 16.13 -17.16
N PRO A 96 -7.77 15.99 -18.28
CA PRO A 96 -8.79 14.95 -18.38
C PRO A 96 -8.15 13.57 -18.31
N ILE A 97 -8.84 12.62 -17.64
CA ILE A 97 -8.44 11.23 -17.62
C ILE A 97 -8.82 10.62 -18.97
N GLU A 98 -7.82 10.31 -19.78
CA GLU A 98 -7.98 9.65 -21.07
C GLU A 98 -7.45 8.22 -20.96
N GLN A 99 -8.28 7.25 -21.34
CA GLN A 99 -7.82 5.89 -21.60
C GLN A 99 -7.41 5.85 -23.08
N GLU A 100 -6.19 6.21 -23.37
CA GLU A 100 -5.63 5.96 -24.69
C GLU A 100 -5.38 4.46 -24.85
N GLY A 101 -5.73 3.92 -26.05
CA GLY A 101 -5.55 2.50 -26.37
C GLY A 101 -4.09 2.03 -26.18
N GLU A 102 -3.73 0.84 -26.49
CA GLU A 102 -2.43 0.16 -26.32
C GLU A 102 -1.25 1.04 -25.80
N GLY A 103 -1.23 1.36 -24.48
CA GLY A 103 -0.18 2.19 -23.87
C GLY A 103 -0.31 2.31 -22.36
N ILE A 104 0.67 2.99 -21.73
CA ILE A 104 0.62 3.32 -20.30
C ILE A 104 -0.42 4.45 -20.12
N PRO A 105 -1.43 4.30 -19.22
CA PRO A 105 -2.44 5.32 -19.00
C PRO A 105 -1.86 6.67 -18.59
N ASN A 106 -2.50 7.78 -18.95
CA ASN A 106 -2.08 9.13 -18.56
C ASN A 106 -2.24 9.41 -17.05
N THR A 107 -2.86 8.48 -16.30
CA THR A 107 -2.90 8.45 -14.84
C THR A 107 -1.66 7.82 -14.22
N PHE A 108 -0.76 7.26 -15.03
CA PHE A 108 0.47 6.68 -14.53
C PHE A 108 1.42 7.77 -14.02
N VAL A 109 1.75 7.68 -12.75
CA VAL A 109 2.78 8.51 -12.12
C VAL A 109 4.04 7.65 -12.01
N PRO A 110 5.08 7.91 -12.82
CA PRO A 110 6.26 7.07 -12.89
C PRO A 110 6.90 6.83 -11.51
N GLY A 111 7.03 5.57 -11.11
CA GLY A 111 7.67 5.17 -9.86
C GLY A 111 6.88 5.47 -8.58
N ARG A 112 5.61 5.86 -8.67
CA ARG A 112 4.79 6.17 -7.49
C ARG A 112 4.76 5.04 -6.47
N ASN A 113 4.48 3.81 -6.92
CA ASN A 113 4.40 2.67 -6.02
C ASN A 113 5.78 2.32 -5.44
N LEU A 114 6.86 2.46 -6.20
CA LEU A 114 8.23 2.25 -5.71
C LEU A 114 8.58 3.26 -4.59
N LEU A 115 8.21 4.53 -4.76
CA LEU A 115 8.40 5.55 -3.73
C LEU A 115 7.56 5.28 -2.47
N PHE A 116 6.31 4.86 -2.63
CA PHE A 116 5.46 4.47 -1.50
C PHE A 116 6.08 3.31 -0.72
N ILE A 117 6.58 2.29 -1.40
CA ILE A 117 7.25 1.15 -0.78
C ILE A 117 8.51 1.60 -0.03
N MET A 118 9.34 2.45 -0.64
CA MET A 118 10.55 2.97 -0.02
C MET A 118 10.24 3.75 1.27
N HIS A 119 9.27 4.67 1.23
CA HIS A 119 8.87 5.43 2.41
C HIS A 119 8.27 4.54 3.50
N ALA A 120 7.44 3.57 3.10
CA ALA A 120 6.87 2.60 4.03
C ALA A 120 7.96 1.74 4.71
N ALA A 121 8.95 1.29 3.94
CA ALA A 121 10.08 0.53 4.48
C ALA A 121 10.93 1.36 5.45
N ALA A 122 11.24 2.61 5.11
CA ALA A 122 11.99 3.51 5.96
C ALA A 122 11.24 3.77 7.30
N TRP A 123 9.92 4.01 7.22
CA TRP A 123 9.07 4.18 8.40
C TRP A 123 9.00 2.91 9.27
N ALA A 124 8.86 1.74 8.63
CA ALA A 124 8.75 0.45 9.28
C ALA A 124 10.07 0.00 9.92
N TYR A 125 11.21 0.37 9.31
CA TYR A 125 12.55 0.00 9.77
C TYR A 125 12.77 0.39 11.23
N GLY A 126 12.50 1.64 11.58
CA GLY A 126 12.66 2.18 12.93
C GLY A 126 11.69 1.56 13.97
N LYS A 127 10.66 0.86 13.52
CA LYS A 127 9.65 0.19 14.36
C LYS A 127 9.82 -1.32 14.41
N ASN A 128 10.88 -1.83 13.81
CA ASN A 128 11.15 -3.26 13.68
C ASN A 128 10.02 -4.05 12.98
N ILE A 129 9.27 -3.40 12.08
CA ILE A 129 8.27 -4.04 11.23
C ILE A 129 8.96 -4.45 9.93
N ARG A 130 8.80 -5.70 9.51
CA ARG A 130 9.49 -6.25 8.32
C ARG A 130 8.53 -6.76 7.25
N HIS A 131 7.24 -6.88 7.54
CA HIS A 131 6.21 -7.29 6.60
C HIS A 131 5.46 -6.06 6.09
N LEU A 132 5.58 -5.78 4.79
CA LEU A 132 4.85 -4.71 4.10
C LEU A 132 3.79 -5.34 3.21
N VAL A 133 2.57 -4.86 3.27
CA VAL A 133 1.43 -5.38 2.50
C VAL A 133 0.93 -4.30 1.54
N LEU A 134 0.79 -4.65 0.28
CA LEU A 134 0.54 -3.75 -0.85
C LEU A 134 -0.70 -4.19 -1.60
N GLY A 135 -1.56 -3.25 -1.96
CA GLY A 135 -2.72 -3.48 -2.81
C GLY A 135 -2.39 -3.28 -4.29
N VAL A 136 -1.29 -3.87 -4.75
CA VAL A 136 -0.94 -3.92 -6.17
C VAL A 136 -1.26 -5.30 -6.73
N CYS A 137 -1.72 -5.35 -7.97
CA CYS A 137 -2.08 -6.58 -8.65
C CYS A 137 -1.44 -6.61 -10.03
N GLU A 138 -0.79 -7.72 -10.39
CA GLU A 138 -0.16 -7.89 -11.70
C GLU A 138 -1.20 -7.97 -12.83
N SER A 139 -2.37 -8.52 -12.52
CA SER A 139 -3.48 -8.64 -13.46
C SER A 139 -4.33 -7.37 -13.58
N ASP A 140 -3.94 -6.29 -12.89
CA ASP A 140 -4.62 -5.02 -13.00
C ASP A 140 -4.55 -4.52 -14.44
N SER A 141 -5.72 -4.32 -15.05
CA SER A 141 -5.87 -3.81 -16.41
C SER A 141 -5.26 -2.40 -16.62
N SER A 142 -4.85 -1.75 -15.52
CA SER A 142 -4.18 -0.44 -15.58
C SER A 142 -2.80 -0.49 -16.26
N GLY A 143 -2.14 -1.66 -16.34
CA GLY A 143 -0.88 -1.84 -17.03
C GLY A 143 0.32 -1.10 -16.40
N TYR A 144 0.22 -0.67 -15.14
CA TYR A 144 1.29 0.07 -14.47
C TYR A 144 2.54 -0.79 -14.25
N PRO A 145 3.71 -0.40 -14.80
CA PRO A 145 4.94 -1.18 -14.69
C PRO A 145 5.39 -1.42 -13.24
N ASP A 146 5.14 -0.47 -12.34
CA ASP A 146 5.53 -0.52 -10.94
C ASP A 146 4.60 -1.37 -10.04
N CYS A 147 3.53 -1.95 -10.65
CA CYS A 147 2.67 -2.95 -10.00
C CYS A 147 3.07 -4.40 -10.32
N ARG A 148 3.95 -4.61 -11.30
CA ARG A 148 4.35 -5.95 -11.77
C ARG A 148 5.14 -6.70 -10.70
N ASP A 149 4.97 -8.01 -10.64
CA ASP A 149 5.64 -8.89 -9.67
C ASP A 149 7.17 -8.74 -9.71
N ASP A 150 7.76 -8.64 -10.90
CA ASP A 150 9.20 -8.42 -11.06
C ASP A 150 9.67 -7.09 -10.46
N SER A 151 8.88 -6.02 -10.60
CA SER A 151 9.18 -4.72 -9.97
C SER A 151 9.14 -4.81 -8.44
N ILE A 152 8.15 -5.50 -7.88
CA ILE A 152 8.01 -5.69 -6.44
C ILE A 152 9.16 -6.55 -5.89
N LYS A 153 9.53 -7.64 -6.57
CA LYS A 153 10.66 -8.49 -6.20
C LYS A 153 11.99 -7.74 -6.25
N ALA A 154 12.21 -6.96 -7.31
CA ALA A 154 13.41 -6.12 -7.43
C ALA A 154 13.48 -5.08 -6.32
N MET A 155 12.34 -4.45 -5.98
CA MET A 155 12.25 -3.51 -4.87
C MET A 155 12.55 -4.18 -3.52
N GLN A 156 12.05 -5.38 -3.27
CA GLN A 156 12.37 -6.12 -2.05
C GLN A 156 13.88 -6.39 -1.92
N VAL A 157 14.53 -6.77 -3.01
CA VAL A 157 16.00 -6.97 -3.03
C VAL A 157 16.71 -5.67 -2.73
N ALA A 158 16.31 -4.56 -3.36
CA ALA A 158 16.91 -3.24 -3.13
C ALA A 158 16.77 -2.79 -1.66
N LEU A 159 15.58 -2.95 -1.06
CA LEU A 159 15.35 -2.63 0.34
C LEU A 159 16.22 -3.46 1.28
N ASN A 160 16.28 -4.77 1.04
CA ASN A 160 17.02 -5.67 1.91
C ASN A 160 18.53 -5.43 1.82
N THR A 161 19.04 -5.15 0.62
CA THR A 161 20.45 -4.82 0.43
C THR A 161 20.78 -3.42 0.96
N GLY A 162 19.96 -2.42 0.63
CA GLY A 162 20.24 -1.02 0.96
C GLY A 162 20.00 -0.66 2.43
N MET A 163 19.17 -1.42 3.14
CA MET A 163 18.86 -1.20 4.56
C MET A 163 19.42 -2.27 5.49
N ASP A 164 20.20 -3.22 4.96
CA ASP A 164 20.70 -4.39 5.71
C ASP A 164 19.58 -5.02 6.56
N SER A 165 18.50 -5.44 5.89
CA SER A 165 17.25 -5.87 6.53
C SER A 165 16.67 -7.09 5.85
N HIS A 166 15.53 -7.58 6.35
CA HIS A 166 14.81 -8.74 5.83
C HIS A 166 13.33 -8.41 5.61
N PHE A 167 13.06 -7.36 4.81
CA PHE A 167 11.70 -7.03 4.43
C PHE A 167 11.09 -8.11 3.55
N VAL A 168 9.81 -8.38 3.80
CA VAL A 168 8.96 -9.23 2.96
C VAL A 168 7.82 -8.37 2.43
N LEU A 169 7.73 -8.23 1.12
CA LEU A 169 6.65 -7.54 0.43
C LEU A 169 5.54 -8.55 0.10
N HIS A 170 4.33 -8.28 0.52
CA HIS A 170 3.15 -9.11 0.28
C HIS A 170 2.22 -8.41 -0.68
N THR A 171 1.83 -9.10 -1.75
CA THR A 171 0.86 -8.65 -2.76
C THR A 171 -0.26 -9.69 -2.84
N PRO A 172 -1.24 -9.66 -1.92
CA PRO A 172 -2.22 -10.74 -1.78
C PRO A 172 -3.37 -10.74 -2.81
N LEU A 173 -3.37 -9.81 -3.79
CA LEU A 173 -4.39 -9.68 -4.84
C LEU A 173 -4.04 -10.46 -6.10
#